data_3b9aae454c367dd0902cae700bf5bd24
#
_entry.id   3b9aae454c367dd0902cae700bf5bd24
#
_cell.length_a   1.000
_cell.length_b   1.000
_cell.length_c   1.000
_cell.angle_alpha   90.00
_cell.angle_beta   90.00
_cell.angle_gamma   90.00
#
_symmetry.space_group_name_H-M   'P 1'
#
loop_
_entity.id
_entity.type
_entity.pdbx_description
1 polymer ?
#
loop_
_entity_poly.entity_id
_entity_poly.type
_entity_poly.pdbx_seq_one_letter_code
_entity_poly.pdbx_strand_id
1 'polypeptide(L)'
;MKRITPKDFYLDLPCSVVSIGCASETLHGSFDYGKIKAFSEIASANDNYATLRSVNEQVRKFFNVKKYTYYTRAERKTLKECCSGKTAIVCVYGHFVFVNGDTYYSYFDNDNDKVVAVWEL
;
A
#
# COMPACT_ATOMS: atom_id res chain seq x y z
N MET A 1 10.08 -6.75 11.18
CA MET A 1 8.64 -6.91 10.90
C MET A 1 8.38 -8.28 10.26
N LYS A 2 7.20 -8.81 10.49
CA LYS A 2 6.79 -10.08 9.90
C LYS A 2 6.06 -9.84 8.58
N ARG A 3 6.52 -10.49 7.51
CA ARG A 3 5.85 -10.44 6.21
C ARG A 3 4.69 -11.44 6.16
N ILE A 4 3.55 -11.00 5.66
CA ILE A 4 2.40 -11.83 5.35
C ILE A 4 2.24 -11.82 3.83
N THR A 5 2.24 -13.01 3.23
CA THR A 5 1.99 -13.14 1.79
C THR A 5 0.50 -12.95 1.53
N PRO A 6 0.10 -12.02 0.65
CA PRO A 6 -1.30 -11.86 0.27
C PRO A 6 -1.86 -13.13 -0.38
N LYS A 7 -3.18 -13.27 -0.36
CA LYS A 7 -3.89 -14.41 -0.97
C LYS A 7 -3.59 -14.50 -2.47
N ASP A 8 -3.62 -15.70 -3.03
CA ASP A 8 -3.41 -15.95 -4.47
C ASP A 8 -4.34 -15.13 -5.37
N PHE A 9 -5.52 -14.78 -4.88
CA PHE A 9 -6.45 -13.90 -5.56
C PHE A 9 -5.81 -12.59 -6.03
N TYR A 10 -4.81 -12.09 -5.30
CA TYR A 10 -4.15 -10.81 -5.59
C TYR A 10 -2.96 -10.91 -6.54
N LEU A 11 -2.54 -12.12 -6.94
CA LEU A 11 -1.28 -12.34 -7.66
C LEU A 11 -1.12 -11.52 -8.95
N ASP A 12 -2.21 -11.33 -9.69
CA ASP A 12 -2.18 -10.64 -10.98
C ASP A 12 -2.58 -9.16 -10.88
N LEU A 13 -2.74 -8.64 -9.65
CA LEU A 13 -3.13 -7.26 -9.43
C LEU A 13 -1.92 -6.37 -9.17
N PRO A 14 -1.98 -5.08 -9.55
CA PRO A 14 -0.93 -4.13 -9.19
C PRO A 14 -0.71 -4.05 -7.68
N CYS A 15 0.52 -3.83 -7.25
CA CYS A 15 0.87 -3.81 -5.82
C CYS A 15 0.08 -2.77 -5.00
N SER A 16 -0.27 -1.63 -5.60
CA SER A 16 -1.12 -0.63 -4.93
C SER A 16 -2.51 -1.17 -4.65
N VAL A 17 -3.09 -1.91 -5.59
CA VAL A 17 -4.40 -2.55 -5.44
C VAL A 17 -4.35 -3.67 -4.41
N VAL A 18 -3.29 -4.48 -4.43
CA VAL A 18 -3.07 -5.53 -3.42
C VAL A 18 -3.03 -4.93 -2.01
N SER A 19 -2.29 -3.85 -1.84
CA SER A 19 -2.16 -3.17 -0.54
C SER A 19 -3.51 -2.63 -0.04
N ILE A 20 -4.27 -1.97 -0.90
CA ILE A 20 -5.60 -1.47 -0.57
C ILE A 20 -6.56 -2.62 -0.24
N GLY A 21 -6.51 -3.71 -1.01
CA GLY A 21 -7.33 -4.88 -0.77
C GLY A 21 -7.03 -5.54 0.58
N CYS A 22 -5.77 -5.76 0.89
CA CYS A 22 -5.35 -6.31 2.18
C CYS A 22 -5.78 -5.42 3.35
N ALA A 23 -5.62 -4.10 3.20
CA ALA A 23 -6.04 -3.14 4.20
C ALA A 23 -7.57 -3.16 4.39
N SER A 24 -8.33 -3.20 3.30
CA SER A 24 -9.78 -3.23 3.35
C SER A 24 -10.29 -4.50 4.03
N GLU A 25 -9.77 -5.67 3.69
CA GLU A 25 -10.13 -6.92 4.37
C GLU A 25 -9.80 -6.87 5.86
N THR A 26 -8.64 -6.35 6.22
CA THR A 26 -8.17 -6.32 7.60
C THR A 26 -8.95 -5.33 8.45
N LEU A 27 -9.17 -4.11 7.93
CA LEU A 27 -9.76 -3.02 8.71
C LEU A 27 -11.27 -2.94 8.60
N HIS A 28 -11.85 -3.36 7.49
CA HIS A 28 -13.29 -3.28 7.23
C HIS A 28 -13.97 -4.65 7.18
N GLY A 29 -13.21 -5.73 7.22
CA GLY A 29 -13.73 -7.10 7.16
C GLY A 29 -14.26 -7.51 5.79
N SER A 30 -14.23 -6.63 4.82
CA SER A 30 -14.74 -6.87 3.47
C SER A 30 -13.90 -6.15 2.42
N PHE A 31 -14.06 -6.61 1.20
CA PHE A 31 -13.29 -6.15 0.06
C PHE A 31 -14.25 -5.95 -1.11
N ASP A 32 -14.39 -4.73 -1.58
CA ASP A 32 -15.20 -4.44 -2.76
C ASP A 32 -14.36 -4.62 -4.04
N TYR A 33 -14.39 -5.83 -4.55
CA TYR A 33 -13.66 -6.21 -5.76
C TYR A 33 -14.04 -5.34 -6.97
N GLY A 34 -15.31 -4.99 -7.11
CA GLY A 34 -15.76 -4.17 -8.23
C GLY A 34 -15.12 -2.80 -8.26
N LYS A 35 -15.03 -2.13 -7.12
CA LYS A 35 -14.35 -0.84 -7.00
C LYS A 35 -12.86 -0.97 -7.30
N ILE A 36 -12.21 -1.96 -6.73
CA ILE A 36 -10.76 -2.13 -6.89
C ILE A 36 -10.40 -2.49 -8.32
N LYS A 37 -11.19 -3.35 -8.96
CA LYS A 37 -11.01 -3.69 -10.37
C LYS A 37 -11.14 -2.47 -11.26
N ALA A 38 -12.12 -1.61 -11.02
CA ALA A 38 -12.30 -0.38 -11.77
C ALA A 38 -11.08 0.54 -11.67
N PHE A 39 -10.49 0.69 -10.49
CA PHE A 39 -9.26 1.47 -10.31
C PHE A 39 -8.06 0.83 -11.02
N SER A 40 -7.94 -0.48 -10.96
CA SER A 40 -6.87 -1.20 -11.65
C SER A 40 -6.94 -0.99 -13.16
N GLU A 41 -8.15 -1.03 -13.73
CA GLU A 41 -8.37 -0.79 -15.16
C GLU A 41 -8.06 0.66 -15.55
N ILE A 42 -8.45 1.64 -14.75
CA ILE A 42 -8.14 3.05 -14.97
C ILE A 42 -6.61 3.27 -14.92
N ALA A 43 -5.95 2.71 -13.94
CA ALA A 43 -4.51 2.82 -13.82
C ALA A 43 -3.80 2.19 -15.02
N SER A 44 -4.26 1.03 -15.48
CA SER A 44 -3.71 0.36 -16.66
C SER A 44 -3.98 1.13 -17.96
N ALA A 45 -5.16 1.71 -18.11
CA ALA A 45 -5.54 2.48 -19.28
C ALA A 45 -4.73 3.79 -19.42
N ASN A 46 -4.22 4.32 -18.35
CA ASN A 46 -3.40 5.54 -18.33
C ASN A 46 -1.89 5.27 -18.39
N ASP A 47 -1.50 4.11 -18.88
CA ASP A 47 -0.11 3.73 -19.12
C ASP A 47 0.69 3.47 -17.84
N ASN A 48 0.04 2.70 -16.83
CA ASN A 48 0.67 3.11 -15.87
C ASN A 48 0.91 2.58 -14.58
N TYR A 49 2.01 2.69 -14.28
CA TYR A 49 2.58 2.61 -12.95
C TYR A 49 1.79 3.53 -12.02
N ALA A 50 1.35 2.99 -10.91
CA ALA A 50 0.67 3.78 -9.90
C ALA A 50 1.56 4.93 -9.45
N THR A 51 1.19 6.14 -9.84
CA THR A 51 1.85 7.34 -9.34
C THR A 51 1.41 7.59 -7.89
N LEU A 52 2.20 8.32 -7.13
CA LEU A 52 1.80 8.72 -5.77
C LEU A 52 0.46 9.45 -5.77
N ARG A 53 0.22 10.29 -6.78
CA ARG A 53 -1.05 11.01 -6.93
C ARG A 53 -2.22 10.07 -7.13
N SER A 54 -2.08 9.09 -8.01
CA SER A 54 -3.13 8.10 -8.29
C SER A 54 -3.44 7.26 -7.06
N VAL A 55 -2.41 6.78 -6.37
CA VAL A 55 -2.58 5.99 -5.14
C VAL A 55 -3.21 6.83 -4.04
N ASN A 56 -2.80 8.09 -3.88
CA ASN A 56 -3.41 9.00 -2.92
C ASN A 56 -4.92 9.13 -3.14
N GLU A 57 -5.36 9.29 -4.38
CA GLU A 57 -6.78 9.35 -4.72
C GLU A 57 -7.51 8.05 -4.36
N GLN A 58 -6.91 6.91 -4.70
CA GLN A 58 -7.47 5.59 -4.40
C GLN A 58 -7.58 5.33 -2.91
N VAL A 59 -6.51 5.56 -2.16
CA VAL A 59 -6.50 5.33 -0.71
C VAL A 59 -7.56 6.19 -0.01
N ARG A 60 -7.69 7.45 -0.40
CA ARG A 60 -8.67 8.36 0.21
C ARG A 60 -10.12 8.04 -0.13
N LYS A 61 -10.38 7.26 -1.17
CA LYS A 61 -11.72 6.76 -1.48
C LYS A 61 -12.16 5.61 -0.59
N PHE A 62 -11.21 4.81 -0.11
CA PHE A 62 -11.49 3.64 0.72
C PHE A 62 -11.31 3.90 2.21
N PHE A 63 -10.48 4.86 2.57
CA PHE A 63 -10.08 5.08 3.95
C PHE A 63 -10.08 6.55 4.33
N ASN A 64 -10.33 6.82 5.62
CA ASN A 64 -10.04 8.12 6.23
C ASN A 64 -8.55 8.17 6.56
N VAL A 65 -7.79 8.87 5.75
CA VAL A 65 -6.36 9.05 5.96
C VAL A 65 -6.13 10.03 7.10
N LYS A 66 -5.53 9.56 8.18
CA LYS A 66 -5.21 10.39 9.35
C LYS A 66 -4.06 11.33 9.09
N LYS A 67 -3.06 10.85 8.36
CA LYS A 67 -1.87 11.62 8.06
C LYS A 67 -1.19 11.07 6.81
N TYR A 68 -0.79 11.97 5.92
CA TYR A 68 0.05 11.64 4.77
C TYR A 68 1.43 12.26 4.98
N THR A 69 2.48 11.47 4.79
CA THR A 69 3.85 11.93 4.87
C THR A 69 4.63 11.50 3.63
N TYR A 70 5.29 12.45 2.99
CA TYR A 70 6.25 12.20 1.92
C TYR A 70 7.65 12.46 2.43
N TYR A 71 8.57 11.52 2.17
CA TYR A 71 9.97 11.64 2.58
C TYR A 71 10.85 11.98 1.39
N THR A 72 11.64 13.05 1.51
CA THR A 72 12.67 13.35 0.52
C THR A 72 13.75 12.28 0.57
N ARG A 73 14.53 12.14 -0.51
CA ARG A 73 15.54 11.10 -0.61
C ARG A 73 16.49 11.04 0.61
N ALA A 74 16.86 12.18 1.15
CA ALA A 74 17.75 12.27 2.31
C ALA A 74 17.11 11.82 3.63
N GLU A 75 15.77 11.86 3.71
CA GLU A 75 15.01 11.56 4.92
C GLU A 75 14.52 10.10 4.98
N ARG A 76 14.67 9.35 3.90
CA ARG A 76 14.09 8.01 3.79
C ARG A 76 14.78 7.01 4.69
N LYS A 77 13.99 6.31 5.49
CA LYS A 77 14.39 5.21 6.35
C LYS A 77 13.81 3.90 5.82
N THR A 78 14.25 2.78 6.33
CA THR A 78 13.71 1.48 5.95
C THR A 78 12.26 1.32 6.42
N LEU A 79 11.53 0.39 5.81
CA LEU A 79 10.16 0.07 6.21
C LEU A 79 10.08 -0.24 7.70
N LYS A 80 10.96 -1.08 8.18
CA LYS A 80 11.05 -1.47 9.58
C LYS A 80 11.26 -0.27 10.50
N GLU A 81 12.20 0.61 10.18
CA GLU A 81 12.51 1.77 11.00
C GLU A 81 11.38 2.82 11.00
N CYS A 82 10.75 3.02 9.86
CA CYS A 82 9.76 4.08 9.65
C CYS A 82 8.36 3.70 10.12
N CYS A 83 7.93 2.46 9.86
CA CYS A 83 6.52 2.10 9.91
C CYS A 83 6.15 1.04 10.94
N SER A 84 7.11 0.48 11.68
CA SER A 84 6.81 -0.49 12.73
C SER A 84 5.82 0.10 13.75
N GLY A 85 4.72 -0.61 14.01
CA GLY A 85 3.67 -0.15 14.92
C GLY A 85 2.58 0.70 14.27
N LYS A 86 2.72 1.07 13.01
CA LYS A 86 1.71 1.87 12.29
C LYS A 86 0.69 0.99 11.59
N THR A 87 -0.48 1.57 11.28
CA THR A 87 -1.46 1.00 10.35
C THR A 87 -1.51 1.94 9.14
N ALA A 88 -0.98 1.50 8.02
CA ALA A 88 -0.75 2.41 6.89
C ALA A 88 -0.61 1.68 5.56
N ILE A 89 -0.95 2.38 4.49
CA ILE A 89 -0.46 2.05 3.15
C ILE A 89 0.87 2.77 2.99
N VAL A 90 1.88 2.06 2.52
CA VAL A 90 3.26 2.57 2.45
C VAL A 90 3.80 2.38 1.04
N CYS A 91 4.35 3.45 0.48
CA CYS A 91 5.14 3.39 -0.73
C CYS A 91 6.60 3.22 -0.35
N VAL A 92 7.19 2.10 -0.72
CA VAL A 92 8.65 1.93 -0.71
C VAL A 92 9.15 2.15 -2.14
N TYR A 93 10.45 2.22 -2.32
CA TYR A 93 10.99 2.45 -3.67
C TYR A 93 10.54 1.36 -4.64
N GLY A 94 9.69 1.74 -5.59
CA GLY A 94 9.19 0.84 -6.64
C GLY A 94 8.07 -0.12 -6.22
N HIS A 95 7.50 0.02 -5.02
CA HIS A 95 6.49 -0.93 -4.53
C HIS A 95 5.56 -0.30 -3.48
N PHE A 96 4.36 -0.88 -3.32
CA PHE A 96 3.42 -0.50 -2.26
C PHE A 96 3.15 -1.70 -1.37
N VAL A 97 3.04 -1.45 -0.06
CA VAL A 97 2.71 -2.47 0.94
C VAL A 97 1.66 -1.94 1.92
N PHE A 98 0.93 -2.85 2.56
CA PHE A 98 0.08 -2.52 3.70
C PHE A 98 0.79 -2.95 4.98
N VAL A 99 0.97 -2.01 5.90
CA VAL A 99 1.55 -2.25 7.23
C VAL A 99 0.44 -2.27 8.27
N ASN A 100 0.45 -3.26 9.14
CA ASN A 100 -0.47 -3.32 10.28
C ASN A 100 0.29 -3.77 11.52
N GLY A 101 0.69 -2.81 12.35
CA GLY A 101 1.47 -3.06 13.55
C GLY A 101 2.86 -3.58 13.24
N ASP A 102 3.13 -4.82 13.64
CA ASP A 102 4.43 -5.48 13.42
C ASP A 102 4.47 -6.34 12.16
N THR A 103 3.43 -6.26 11.32
CA THR A 103 3.31 -7.06 10.10
C THR A 103 3.17 -6.17 8.87
N TYR A 104 3.55 -6.70 7.71
CA TYR A 104 3.26 -6.06 6.44
C TYR A 104 2.89 -7.11 5.38
N TYR A 105 2.06 -6.70 4.43
CA TYR A 105 1.50 -7.56 3.39
C TYR A 105 2.21 -7.29 2.08
N SER A 106 2.97 -8.26 1.61
CA SER A 106 3.72 -8.17 0.35
C SER A 106 4.12 -9.55 -0.13
N TYR A 107 4.26 -9.71 -1.44
CA TYR A 107 4.85 -10.92 -2.04
C TYR A 107 6.37 -10.92 -1.96
N PHE A 108 6.98 -9.80 -1.58
CA PHE A 108 8.43 -9.62 -1.53
C PHE A 108 8.88 -9.22 -0.13
N ASP A 109 10.16 -9.48 0.18
CA ASP A 109 10.77 -8.96 1.40
C ASP A 109 11.11 -7.49 1.20
N ASN A 110 10.42 -6.62 1.95
CA ASN A 110 10.56 -5.17 1.86
C ASN A 110 11.10 -4.54 3.14
N ASP A 111 11.55 -5.32 4.12
CA ASP A 111 12.01 -4.80 5.42
C ASP A 111 13.07 -3.72 5.30
N ASN A 112 14.00 -3.89 4.37
CA ASN A 112 15.13 -2.99 4.18
C ASN A 112 14.91 -1.97 3.05
N ASP A 113 13.74 -1.95 2.43
CA ASP A 113 13.42 -0.99 1.39
C ASP A 113 13.14 0.39 2.00
N LYS A 114 13.58 1.42 1.29
CA LYS A 114 13.41 2.80 1.77
C LYS A 114 11.99 3.30 1.54
N VAL A 115 11.42 3.91 2.57
CA VAL A 115 10.06 4.45 2.54
C VAL A 115 10.03 5.80 1.84
N VAL A 116 9.16 5.93 0.86
CA VAL A 116 8.94 7.16 0.08
C VAL A 116 7.76 7.96 0.62
N ALA A 117 6.66 7.28 0.92
CA ALA A 117 5.43 7.93 1.37
C ALA A 117 4.62 6.98 2.26
N VAL A 118 3.87 7.57 3.19
CA VAL A 118 3.04 6.85 4.16
C VAL A 118 1.67 7.49 4.25
N TRP A 119 0.63 6.68 4.09
CA TRP A 119 -0.77 7.06 4.37
C TRP A 119 -1.21 6.33 5.63
N GLU A 120 -1.23 7.02 6.74
CA GLU A 120 -1.70 6.45 8.03
C GLU A 120 -3.23 6.39 8.04
N LEU A 121 -3.74 5.21 8.35
CA LEU A 121 -5.18 4.89 8.26
C LEU A 121 -5.89 4.91 9.61
#